data_60c9ef9f71590118bc16fbd13dc758fd
#
_entry.id   60c9ef9f71590118bc16fbd13dc758fd
#
_cell.length_a   1.000
_cell.length_b   1.000
_cell.length_c   1.000
_cell.angle_alpha   90.00
_cell.angle_beta   90.00
_cell.angle_gamma   90.00
#
_symmetry.space_group_name_H-M   'P 1'
#
loop_
_entity.id
_entity.type
_entity.pdbx_description
1 polymer ?
#
loop_
_entity_poly.entity_id
_entity_poly.type
_entity_poly.pdbx_seq_one_letter_code
_entity_poly.pdbx_strand_id
1 'polypeptide(L)'
;ISEKNKGKGFMNRKIRQIICVILSLICVIAIWDKPVLAYEKSSNYSDIDSQIKKEIKELHIPGMAIAIVDSKEVLFSEAYGNCDNLDTPFIIGSLSKSFTALAVMQLVEEEKVDLDTTISDYIDTSDYFINASDGDKITVRQLLNQTSGLGTYQRFGNAKITESYGQHQYANINYGLLGEIIETVSGISYSEYMDKNIFSPLSMNHTAATLVQSKENGLITGYRNYFGLPIAGEPDYPDKHSWSTVPAGYLSSSVSDMAKYLQMY
;
A
#
# COMPACT_ATOMS: atom_id res chain seq x y z
N ILE A 1 -70.77 8.83 36.15
CA ILE A 1 -69.45 9.45 36.32
C ILE A 1 -68.61 8.97 35.12
N SER A 2 -68.28 9.95 34.30
CA SER A 2 -67.85 9.84 32.88
C SER A 2 -66.40 9.44 32.72
N GLU A 3 -66.16 8.47 31.87
CA GLU A 3 -64.85 8.16 31.28
C GLU A 3 -64.66 8.95 30.01
N LYS A 4 -63.51 9.61 29.90
CA LYS A 4 -62.96 10.11 28.60
C LYS A 4 -61.82 9.25 28.17
N ASN A 5 -62.08 8.38 27.15
CA ASN A 5 -61.11 7.62 26.48
C ASN A 5 -60.51 8.46 25.33
N LYS A 6 -59.24 8.85 25.42
CA LYS A 6 -58.55 9.56 24.36
C LYS A 6 -57.99 8.54 23.34
N GLY A 7 -58.60 8.51 22.16
CA GLY A 7 -58.13 7.71 21.04
C GLY A 7 -56.70 8.07 20.57
N LYS A 8 -55.80 7.12 20.65
CA LYS A 8 -54.50 7.16 19.90
C LYS A 8 -54.80 6.80 18.45
N GLY A 9 -54.78 7.80 17.57
CA GLY A 9 -54.89 7.60 16.13
C GLY A 9 -53.74 6.75 15.61
N PHE A 10 -53.99 5.48 15.34
CA PHE A 10 -53.05 4.61 14.62
C PHE A 10 -53.02 5.02 13.15
N MET A 11 -51.89 5.61 12.73
CA MET A 11 -51.68 5.96 11.32
C MET A 11 -51.71 4.68 10.45
N ASN A 12 -52.53 4.73 9.40
CA ASN A 12 -52.79 3.60 8.50
C ASN A 12 -51.47 3.07 7.94
N ARG A 13 -51.29 1.73 7.88
CA ARG A 13 -50.10 1.03 7.41
C ARG A 13 -49.64 1.46 6.01
N LYS A 14 -50.58 1.77 5.12
CA LYS A 14 -50.30 2.30 3.77
C LYS A 14 -49.70 3.71 3.84
N ILE A 15 -50.18 4.57 4.74
CA ILE A 15 -49.64 5.93 4.92
C ILE A 15 -48.23 5.86 5.50
N ARG A 16 -47.90 4.96 6.42
CA ARG A 16 -46.52 4.72 6.91
C ARG A 16 -45.59 4.26 5.80
N GLN A 17 -46.02 3.34 4.94
CA GLN A 17 -45.22 2.88 3.81
C GLN A 17 -44.93 4.01 2.80
N ILE A 18 -45.91 4.85 2.50
CA ILE A 18 -45.75 6.00 1.60
C ILE A 18 -44.78 7.02 2.21
N ILE A 19 -44.89 7.32 3.50
CA ILE A 19 -43.98 8.23 4.22
C ILE A 19 -42.54 7.67 4.23
N CYS A 20 -42.34 6.37 4.45
CA CYS A 20 -41.02 5.73 4.37
C CYS A 20 -40.41 5.81 2.98
N VAL A 21 -41.19 5.59 1.90
CA VAL A 21 -40.74 5.71 0.52
C VAL A 21 -40.37 7.16 0.18
N ILE A 22 -41.19 8.13 0.60
CA ILE A 22 -40.90 9.56 0.39
C ILE A 22 -39.63 9.99 1.15
N LEU A 23 -39.47 9.55 2.40
CA LEU A 23 -38.26 9.85 3.19
C LEU A 23 -37.01 9.21 2.60
N SER A 24 -37.08 7.98 2.09
CA SER A 24 -35.96 7.34 1.41
C SER A 24 -35.61 8.04 0.07
N LEU A 25 -36.59 8.50 -0.70
CA LEU A 25 -36.37 9.29 -1.90
C LEU A 25 -35.73 10.66 -1.58
N ILE A 26 -36.19 11.34 -0.53
CA ILE A 26 -35.60 12.62 -0.08
C ILE A 26 -34.16 12.43 0.38
N CYS A 27 -33.84 11.33 1.09
CA CYS A 27 -32.47 10.99 1.46
C CYS A 27 -31.58 10.71 0.24
N VAL A 28 -32.07 10.05 -0.80
CA VAL A 28 -31.33 9.79 -2.06
C VAL A 28 -31.09 11.09 -2.81
N ILE A 29 -32.08 11.98 -2.91
CA ILE A 29 -31.94 13.28 -3.58
C ILE A 29 -30.99 14.19 -2.77
N ALA A 30 -31.03 14.18 -1.43
CA ALA A 30 -30.13 14.97 -0.60
C ALA A 30 -28.66 14.49 -0.64
N ILE A 31 -28.40 13.25 -1.08
CA ILE A 31 -27.06 12.74 -1.30
C ILE A 31 -26.54 13.12 -2.71
N TRP A 32 -27.43 13.30 -3.68
CA TRP A 32 -27.06 13.69 -5.05
C TRP A 32 -26.85 15.19 -5.27
N ASP A 33 -27.44 16.03 -4.41
CA ASP A 33 -27.31 17.49 -4.50
C ASP A 33 -26.22 18.09 -3.58
N LYS A 34 -25.33 17.28 -3.04
CA LYS A 34 -24.06 17.87 -2.60
C LYS A 34 -23.28 18.18 -3.86
N PRO A 35 -23.02 19.46 -4.17
CA PRO A 35 -22.06 19.77 -5.22
C PRO A 35 -20.80 19.00 -4.81
N VAL A 36 -20.31 18.10 -5.68
CA VAL A 36 -18.90 17.74 -5.66
C VAL A 36 -18.24 19.11 -5.70
N LEU A 37 -17.68 19.55 -4.56
CA LEU A 37 -16.88 20.75 -4.49
C LEU A 37 -15.88 20.56 -5.61
N ALA A 38 -16.14 21.21 -6.76
CA ALA A 38 -15.12 21.38 -7.77
C ALA A 38 -13.98 22.03 -7.01
N TYR A 39 -12.92 21.25 -6.76
CA TYR A 39 -11.70 21.74 -6.14
C TYR A 39 -11.20 22.84 -7.07
N GLU A 40 -11.48 24.09 -6.69
CA GLU A 40 -10.96 25.22 -7.44
C GLU A 40 -9.44 25.11 -7.44
N LYS A 41 -8.85 25.05 -8.62
CA LYS A 41 -7.42 24.86 -8.91
C LYS A 41 -6.53 26.00 -8.35
N SER A 42 -7.06 26.84 -7.46
CA SER A 42 -6.35 27.90 -6.73
C SER A 42 -6.14 27.56 -5.26
N SER A 43 -5.85 26.30 -4.94
CA SER A 43 -5.35 26.03 -3.60
C SER A 43 -3.98 26.69 -3.45
N ASN A 44 -3.95 27.69 -2.60
CA ASN A 44 -2.70 28.34 -2.21
C ASN A 44 -1.91 27.35 -1.37
N TYR A 45 -1.00 26.60 -1.98
CA TYR A 45 -0.14 25.58 -1.31
C TYR A 45 0.72 26.20 -0.19
N SER A 46 0.76 27.54 -0.05
CA SER A 46 1.42 28.22 1.07
C SER A 46 0.84 27.83 2.43
N ASP A 47 -0.46 27.54 2.51
CA ASP A 47 -1.11 27.14 3.75
C ASP A 47 -0.71 25.70 4.12
N ILE A 48 -0.59 24.84 3.10
CA ILE A 48 -0.09 23.46 3.26
C ILE A 48 1.37 23.48 3.75
N ASP A 49 2.22 24.25 3.07
CA ASP A 49 3.63 24.41 3.46
C ASP A 49 3.78 24.91 4.91
N SER A 50 2.99 25.92 5.27
CA SER A 50 2.98 26.48 6.62
C SER A 50 2.54 25.46 7.67
N GLN A 51 1.50 24.67 7.38
CA GLN A 51 1.04 23.61 8.27
C GLN A 51 2.09 22.50 8.41
N ILE A 52 2.71 22.06 7.32
CA ILE A 52 3.76 21.04 7.35
C ILE A 52 4.95 21.50 8.21
N LYS A 53 5.41 22.72 8.02
CA LYS A 53 6.51 23.29 8.83
C LYS A 53 6.19 23.30 10.32
N LYS A 54 4.93 23.59 10.68
CA LYS A 54 4.46 23.55 12.06
C LYS A 54 4.49 22.11 12.60
N GLU A 55 3.91 21.15 11.88
CA GLU A 55 3.86 19.74 12.30
C GLU A 55 5.26 19.12 12.44
N ILE A 56 6.17 19.39 11.50
CA ILE A 56 7.57 18.95 11.55
C ILE A 56 8.23 19.40 12.87
N LYS A 57 8.01 20.67 13.24
CA LYS A 57 8.57 21.24 14.47
C LYS A 57 7.93 20.63 15.72
N GLU A 58 6.61 20.50 15.76
CA GLU A 58 5.87 20.00 16.93
C GLU A 58 6.12 18.50 17.16
N LEU A 59 6.22 17.71 16.09
CA LEU A 59 6.44 16.27 16.13
C LEU A 59 7.92 15.86 16.11
N HIS A 60 8.84 16.82 16.06
CA HIS A 60 10.29 16.59 15.97
C HIS A 60 10.66 15.66 14.80
N ILE A 61 10.07 15.88 13.62
CA ILE A 61 10.36 15.09 12.43
C ILE A 61 11.70 15.56 11.85
N PRO A 62 12.74 14.67 11.76
CA PRO A 62 14.06 15.11 11.33
C PRO A 62 14.15 15.52 9.87
N GLY A 63 13.40 14.82 8.98
CA GLY A 63 13.38 15.11 7.54
C GLY A 63 12.11 14.57 6.89
N MET A 64 11.62 15.25 5.89
CA MET A 64 10.41 14.92 5.17
C MET A 64 10.49 15.41 3.73
N ALA A 65 9.90 14.67 2.79
CA ALA A 65 9.62 15.14 1.45
C ALA A 65 8.15 14.89 1.12
N ILE A 66 7.54 15.80 0.37
CA ILE A 66 6.15 15.70 -0.06
C ILE A 66 6.01 16.07 -1.53
N ALA A 67 5.08 15.40 -2.23
CA ALA A 67 4.57 15.85 -3.52
C ALA A 67 3.04 15.70 -3.56
N ILE A 68 2.39 16.64 -4.20
CA ILE A 68 0.98 16.57 -4.58
C ILE A 68 0.98 16.55 -6.10
N VAL A 69 0.36 15.51 -6.66
CA VAL A 69 0.35 15.29 -8.11
C VAL A 69 -1.08 15.08 -8.60
N ASP A 70 -1.32 15.46 -9.84
CA ASP A 70 -2.43 14.95 -10.62
C ASP A 70 -1.89 14.12 -11.81
N SER A 71 -2.75 13.63 -12.68
CA SER A 71 -2.35 12.81 -13.83
C SER A 71 -1.50 13.52 -14.87
N LYS A 72 -1.21 14.82 -14.73
CA LYS A 72 -0.52 15.63 -15.74
C LYS A 72 0.71 16.34 -15.19
N GLU A 73 0.67 16.77 -13.94
CA GLU A 73 1.73 17.63 -13.38
C GLU A 73 1.90 17.42 -11.87
N VAL A 74 3.07 17.80 -11.37
CA VAL A 74 3.33 17.96 -9.94
C VAL A 74 2.78 19.34 -9.53
N LEU A 75 1.75 19.36 -8.70
CA LEU A 75 1.07 20.57 -8.25
C LEU A 75 1.81 21.29 -7.13
N PHE A 76 2.49 20.50 -6.28
CA PHE A 76 3.32 21.01 -5.19
C PHE A 76 4.36 19.93 -4.83
N SER A 77 5.58 20.36 -4.53
CA SER A 77 6.60 19.47 -3.99
C SER A 77 7.60 20.26 -3.14
N GLU A 78 8.01 19.71 -2.00
CA GLU A 78 8.95 20.38 -1.10
C GLU A 78 9.69 19.34 -0.25
N ALA A 79 10.93 19.66 0.15
CA ALA A 79 11.76 18.88 1.04
C ALA A 79 12.06 19.67 2.31
N TYR A 80 12.08 19.01 3.47
CA TYR A 80 12.19 19.67 4.78
C TYR A 80 13.20 18.99 5.69
N GLY A 81 13.80 19.76 6.58
CA GLY A 81 14.72 19.26 7.60
C GLY A 81 15.97 18.61 7.01
N ASN A 82 16.31 17.40 7.44
CA ASN A 82 17.46 16.64 6.96
C ASN A 82 17.25 15.96 5.59
N CYS A 83 16.15 16.23 4.91
CA CYS A 83 15.92 15.82 3.54
C CYS A 83 16.49 16.90 2.62
N ASP A 84 17.61 16.61 1.96
CA ASP A 84 18.39 17.61 1.22
C ASP A 84 17.66 18.12 -0.03
N ASN A 85 16.89 17.24 -0.70
CA ASN A 85 16.15 17.58 -1.91
C ASN A 85 15.05 16.53 -2.21
N LEU A 86 14.30 16.73 -3.28
CA LEU A 86 13.20 15.86 -3.70
C LEU A 86 13.65 14.50 -4.23
N ASP A 87 14.93 14.36 -4.57
CA ASP A 87 15.53 13.12 -5.05
C ASP A 87 16.12 12.26 -3.94
N THR A 88 16.09 12.74 -2.68
CA THR A 88 16.54 11.98 -1.52
C THR A 88 15.67 10.74 -1.31
N PRO A 89 16.23 9.51 -1.36
CA PRO A 89 15.43 8.29 -1.20
C PRO A 89 15.12 8.00 0.27
N PHE A 90 13.94 7.44 0.48
CA PHE A 90 13.44 6.87 1.74
C PHE A 90 13.12 5.40 1.55
N ILE A 91 13.23 4.57 2.58
CA ILE A 91 12.59 3.25 2.59
C ILE A 91 11.06 3.48 2.60
N ILE A 92 10.38 3.04 1.56
CA ILE A 92 8.95 3.35 1.35
C ILE A 92 7.99 2.38 2.06
N GLY A 93 8.53 1.46 2.85
CA GLY A 93 7.71 0.52 3.61
C GLY A 93 6.78 -0.28 2.71
N SER A 94 5.57 -0.53 3.17
CA SER A 94 4.58 -1.35 2.48
C SER A 94 4.06 -0.78 1.14
N LEU A 95 4.43 0.43 0.76
CA LEU A 95 4.21 0.91 -0.61
C LEU A 95 4.98 0.05 -1.63
N SER A 96 6.06 -0.62 -1.21
CA SER A 96 6.79 -1.63 -2.02
C SER A 96 5.87 -2.69 -2.61
N LYS A 97 4.79 -3.03 -1.90
CA LYS A 97 3.83 -4.05 -2.36
C LYS A 97 3.12 -3.67 -3.66
N SER A 98 2.84 -2.39 -3.87
CA SER A 98 2.21 -1.95 -5.12
C SER A 98 3.12 -2.20 -6.33
N PHE A 99 4.42 -2.00 -6.16
CA PHE A 99 5.42 -2.30 -7.20
C PHE A 99 5.53 -3.80 -7.47
N THR A 100 5.58 -4.62 -6.40
CA THR A 100 5.58 -6.08 -6.53
C THR A 100 4.32 -6.59 -7.22
N ALA A 101 3.15 -6.04 -6.87
CA ALA A 101 1.88 -6.39 -7.52
C ALA A 101 1.90 -6.01 -9.01
N LEU A 102 2.42 -4.82 -9.35
CA LEU A 102 2.58 -4.40 -10.76
C LEU A 102 3.48 -5.37 -11.53
N ALA A 103 4.62 -5.78 -10.94
CA ALA A 103 5.53 -6.75 -11.57
C ALA A 103 4.83 -8.11 -11.83
N VAL A 104 4.06 -8.61 -10.86
CA VAL A 104 3.26 -9.84 -11.06
C VAL A 104 2.24 -9.64 -12.18
N MET A 105 1.54 -8.51 -12.22
CA MET A 105 0.55 -8.25 -13.26
C MET A 105 1.16 -8.11 -14.66
N GLN A 106 2.41 -7.60 -14.79
CA GLN A 106 3.14 -7.64 -16.04
C GLN A 106 3.40 -9.09 -16.50
N LEU A 107 3.81 -9.97 -15.58
CA LEU A 107 3.99 -11.39 -15.90
C LEU A 107 2.67 -12.10 -16.22
N VAL A 108 1.56 -11.67 -15.65
CA VAL A 108 0.23 -12.16 -16.01
C VAL A 108 -0.15 -11.70 -17.42
N GLU A 109 0.10 -10.45 -17.77
CA GLU A 109 -0.15 -9.92 -19.11
C GLU A 109 0.71 -10.61 -20.19
N GLU A 110 1.91 -11.04 -19.82
CA GLU A 110 2.82 -11.84 -20.64
C GLU A 110 2.43 -13.35 -20.69
N GLU A 111 1.34 -13.75 -20.07
CA GLU A 111 0.86 -15.15 -19.95
C GLU A 111 1.88 -16.09 -19.27
N LYS A 112 2.82 -15.55 -18.49
CA LYS A 112 3.83 -16.30 -17.74
C LYS A 112 3.36 -16.70 -16.35
N VAL A 113 2.41 -15.97 -15.79
CA VAL A 113 1.77 -16.22 -14.49
C VAL A 113 0.27 -16.21 -14.65
N ASP A 114 -0.39 -17.23 -14.10
CA ASP A 114 -1.85 -17.26 -13.96
C ASP A 114 -2.21 -16.99 -12.49
N LEU A 115 -3.14 -16.07 -12.27
CA LEU A 115 -3.54 -15.67 -10.92
C LEU A 115 -4.21 -16.80 -10.13
N ASP A 116 -4.86 -17.74 -10.79
CA ASP A 116 -5.61 -18.82 -10.17
C ASP A 116 -4.83 -20.14 -10.09
N THR A 117 -3.62 -20.17 -10.63
CA THR A 117 -2.66 -21.26 -10.48
C THR A 117 -2.00 -21.23 -9.10
N THR A 118 -1.72 -22.39 -8.54
CA THR A 118 -1.09 -22.54 -7.22
C THR A 118 0.38 -22.15 -7.26
N ILE A 119 0.90 -21.66 -6.14
CA ILE A 119 2.28 -21.20 -6.06
C ILE A 119 3.30 -22.32 -6.21
N SER A 120 2.94 -23.57 -5.91
CA SER A 120 3.80 -24.74 -6.10
C SER A 120 4.10 -25.05 -7.57
N ASP A 121 3.33 -24.49 -8.51
CA ASP A 121 3.63 -24.60 -9.94
C ASP A 121 4.76 -23.66 -10.38
N TYR A 122 5.10 -22.67 -9.57
CA TYR A 122 6.12 -21.65 -9.87
C TYR A 122 7.38 -21.79 -9.01
N ILE A 123 7.24 -22.16 -7.73
CA ILE A 123 8.35 -22.21 -6.77
C ILE A 123 8.36 -23.53 -5.98
N ASP A 124 9.53 -24.00 -5.57
CA ASP A 124 9.64 -25.12 -4.62
C ASP A 124 9.23 -24.64 -3.23
N THR A 125 8.06 -25.06 -2.80
CA THR A 125 7.45 -24.65 -1.54
C THR A 125 8.09 -25.27 -0.30
N SER A 126 8.98 -26.24 -0.45
CA SER A 126 9.68 -26.90 0.66
C SER A 126 10.59 -25.97 1.46
N ASP A 127 11.12 -24.92 0.81
CA ASP A 127 11.99 -23.93 1.44
C ASP A 127 11.22 -22.89 2.28
N TYR A 128 9.92 -22.77 2.06
CA TYR A 128 9.10 -21.71 2.63
C TYR A 128 8.13 -22.20 3.70
N PHE A 129 7.63 -23.42 3.57
CA PHE A 129 6.54 -23.96 4.39
C PHE A 129 7.00 -25.08 5.30
N ILE A 130 6.36 -25.18 6.48
CA ILE A 130 6.51 -26.36 7.36
C ILE A 130 6.02 -27.62 6.63
N ASN A 131 4.89 -27.51 5.91
CA ASN A 131 4.37 -28.53 5.02
C ASN A 131 4.36 -27.99 3.60
N ALA A 132 5.21 -28.50 2.73
CA ALA A 132 5.30 -28.08 1.33
C ALA A 132 3.93 -28.11 0.63
N SER A 133 3.07 -29.08 0.94
CA SER A 133 1.71 -29.20 0.39
C SER A 133 0.76 -28.03 0.75
N ASP A 134 1.13 -27.12 1.63
CA ASP A 134 0.35 -25.90 1.83
C ASP A 134 0.47 -24.98 0.60
N GLY A 135 1.59 -25.02 -0.11
CA GLY A 135 1.76 -24.32 -1.38
C GLY A 135 0.79 -24.77 -2.47
N ASP A 136 0.38 -26.04 -2.47
CA ASP A 136 -0.58 -26.59 -3.44
C ASP A 136 -2.02 -26.04 -3.26
N LYS A 137 -2.25 -25.28 -2.20
CA LYS A 137 -3.56 -24.72 -1.85
C LYS A 137 -3.64 -23.22 -2.06
N ILE A 138 -2.50 -22.53 -2.13
CA ILE A 138 -2.43 -21.08 -2.20
C ILE A 138 -2.23 -20.67 -3.66
N THR A 139 -3.10 -19.81 -4.18
CA THR A 139 -2.96 -19.24 -5.51
C THR A 139 -2.21 -17.90 -5.48
N VAL A 140 -1.68 -17.47 -6.62
CA VAL A 140 -1.06 -16.16 -6.79
C VAL A 140 -2.04 -15.05 -6.41
N ARG A 141 -3.31 -15.17 -6.81
CA ARG A 141 -4.39 -14.25 -6.44
C ARG A 141 -4.55 -14.11 -4.94
N GLN A 142 -4.46 -15.21 -4.21
CA GLN A 142 -4.60 -15.20 -2.75
C GLN A 142 -3.42 -14.51 -2.06
N LEU A 143 -2.20 -14.61 -2.60
CA LEU A 143 -1.07 -13.83 -2.10
C LEU A 143 -1.28 -12.33 -2.31
N LEU A 144 -1.66 -11.91 -3.53
CA LEU A 144 -1.93 -10.51 -3.87
C LEU A 144 -3.04 -9.90 -2.99
N ASN A 145 -4.13 -10.63 -2.78
CA ASN A 145 -5.30 -10.19 -2.02
C ASN A 145 -5.16 -10.36 -0.51
N GLN A 146 -4.02 -10.92 -0.03
CA GLN A 146 -3.82 -11.18 1.41
C GLN A 146 -4.86 -12.17 1.99
N THR A 147 -5.28 -13.17 1.19
CA THR A 147 -6.28 -14.18 1.60
C THR A 147 -5.72 -15.61 1.64
N SER A 148 -4.40 -15.74 1.60
CA SER A 148 -3.68 -17.03 1.61
C SER A 148 -3.80 -17.82 2.92
N GLY A 149 -4.26 -17.18 4.01
CA GLY A 149 -4.25 -17.76 5.35
C GLY A 149 -2.88 -17.75 6.03
N LEU A 150 -1.87 -17.08 5.44
CA LEU A 150 -0.56 -16.93 6.08
C LEU A 150 -0.60 -15.86 7.16
N GLY A 151 0.05 -16.11 8.29
CA GLY A 151 0.04 -15.23 9.45
C GLY A 151 1.00 -14.03 9.29
N THR A 152 0.64 -12.92 9.94
CA THR A 152 1.32 -11.61 9.83
C THR A 152 2.84 -11.66 10.07
N TYR A 153 3.32 -12.49 11.00
CA TYR A 153 4.73 -12.57 11.41
C TYR A 153 5.42 -13.86 10.97
N GLN A 154 4.80 -14.62 10.08
CA GLN A 154 5.44 -15.81 9.55
C GLN A 154 6.62 -15.44 8.66
N ARG A 155 7.57 -16.39 8.55
CA ARG A 155 8.83 -16.24 7.80
C ARG A 155 9.02 -17.42 6.88
N PHE A 156 9.89 -17.29 5.92
CA PHE A 156 10.34 -18.42 5.11
C PHE A 156 10.87 -19.54 6.01
N GLY A 157 10.60 -20.77 5.66
CA GLY A 157 10.95 -21.98 6.42
C GLY A 157 9.98 -22.33 7.56
N ASN A 158 9.05 -21.46 7.95
CA ASN A 158 8.06 -21.77 8.98
C ASN A 158 6.62 -21.35 8.63
N ALA A 159 6.36 -21.05 7.36
CA ALA A 159 5.03 -20.71 6.90
C ALA A 159 4.05 -21.88 7.03
N LYS A 160 2.82 -21.58 7.38
CA LYS A 160 1.70 -22.53 7.42
C LYS A 160 0.39 -21.82 7.22
N ILE A 161 -0.55 -22.47 6.58
CA ILE A 161 -1.93 -22.00 6.48
C ILE A 161 -2.57 -22.03 7.88
N THR A 162 -3.26 -20.94 8.21
CA THR A 162 -4.04 -20.79 9.45
C THR A 162 -5.54 -20.84 9.15
N GLU A 163 -6.36 -20.73 10.19
CA GLU A 163 -7.83 -20.67 10.08
C GLU A 163 -8.36 -19.45 9.30
N SER A 164 -7.51 -18.46 9.05
CA SER A 164 -7.85 -17.28 8.22
C SER A 164 -7.77 -17.54 6.71
N TYR A 165 -7.53 -18.77 6.26
CA TYR A 165 -7.52 -19.11 4.83
C TYR A 165 -8.81 -18.67 4.13
N GLY A 166 -8.68 -17.96 3.03
CA GLY A 166 -9.78 -17.37 2.29
C GLY A 166 -10.33 -16.05 2.88
N GLN A 167 -9.82 -15.61 4.04
CA GLN A 167 -10.17 -14.33 4.67
C GLN A 167 -8.98 -13.37 4.60
N HIS A 168 -9.26 -12.07 4.56
CA HIS A 168 -8.19 -11.07 4.54
C HIS A 168 -7.40 -11.06 5.84
N GLN A 169 -6.11 -11.37 5.73
CA GLN A 169 -5.14 -11.25 6.81
C GLN A 169 -3.83 -10.69 6.26
N TYR A 170 -3.46 -9.49 6.70
CA TYR A 170 -2.22 -8.86 6.25
C TYR A 170 -1.00 -9.68 6.68
N ALA A 171 -0.18 -10.10 5.72
CA ALA A 171 1.04 -10.86 5.94
C ALA A 171 2.12 -10.48 4.93
N ASN A 172 3.29 -10.07 5.43
CA ASN A 172 4.41 -9.67 4.56
C ASN A 172 4.94 -10.83 3.73
N ILE A 173 4.90 -12.03 4.29
CA ILE A 173 5.36 -13.25 3.60
C ILE A 173 4.65 -13.49 2.26
N ASN A 174 3.38 -13.07 2.11
CA ASN A 174 2.67 -13.14 0.83
C ASN A 174 3.45 -12.45 -0.29
N TYR A 175 3.94 -11.25 -0.01
CA TYR A 175 4.70 -10.47 -0.98
C TYR A 175 6.15 -10.93 -1.11
N GLY A 176 6.71 -11.56 -0.08
CA GLY A 176 7.96 -12.28 -0.21
C GLY A 176 7.86 -13.41 -1.23
N LEU A 177 6.83 -14.26 -1.12
CA LEU A 177 6.58 -15.35 -2.06
C LEU A 177 6.29 -14.85 -3.49
N LEU A 178 5.59 -13.72 -3.65
CA LEU A 178 5.43 -13.08 -4.95
C LEU A 178 6.78 -12.64 -5.55
N GLY A 179 7.71 -12.17 -4.73
CA GLY A 179 9.07 -11.87 -5.16
C GLY A 179 9.81 -13.10 -5.70
N GLU A 180 9.72 -14.23 -5.00
CA GLU A 180 10.30 -15.51 -5.45
C GLU A 180 9.67 -16.00 -6.76
N ILE A 181 8.36 -15.83 -6.94
CA ILE A 181 7.68 -16.15 -8.20
C ILE A 181 8.21 -15.26 -9.33
N ILE A 182 8.39 -13.95 -9.09
CA ILE A 182 8.94 -13.04 -10.08
C ILE A 182 10.34 -13.50 -10.50
N GLU A 183 11.22 -13.84 -9.56
CA GLU A 183 12.57 -14.31 -9.85
C GLU A 183 12.57 -15.61 -10.66
N THR A 184 11.80 -16.59 -10.21
CA THR A 184 11.73 -17.91 -10.85
C THR A 184 11.20 -17.83 -12.28
N VAL A 185 10.09 -17.10 -12.47
CA VAL A 185 9.40 -17.01 -13.76
C VAL A 185 10.16 -16.14 -14.76
N SER A 186 10.80 -15.07 -14.29
CA SER A 186 11.57 -14.17 -15.15
C SER A 186 13.00 -14.65 -15.43
N GLY A 187 13.56 -15.49 -14.56
CA GLY A 187 14.93 -15.97 -14.62
C GLY A 187 16.01 -14.95 -14.25
N ILE A 188 15.60 -13.81 -13.68
CA ILE A 188 16.50 -12.73 -13.19
C ILE A 188 16.13 -12.37 -11.75
N SER A 189 17.04 -11.71 -11.02
CA SER A 189 16.76 -11.29 -9.65
C SER A 189 15.60 -10.31 -9.57
N TYR A 190 14.90 -10.29 -8.41
CA TYR A 190 13.82 -9.33 -8.16
C TYR A 190 14.27 -7.89 -8.40
N SER A 191 15.47 -7.53 -7.93
CA SER A 191 16.01 -6.17 -8.12
C SER A 191 16.25 -5.83 -9.59
N GLU A 192 16.78 -6.77 -10.37
CA GLU A 192 16.99 -6.58 -11.81
C GLU A 192 15.66 -6.48 -12.56
N TYR A 193 14.67 -7.31 -12.18
CA TYR A 193 13.35 -7.24 -12.78
C TYR A 193 12.71 -5.87 -12.54
N MET A 194 12.74 -5.39 -11.29
CA MET A 194 12.17 -4.09 -10.90
C MET A 194 12.83 -2.94 -11.65
N ASP A 195 14.16 -2.93 -11.72
CA ASP A 195 14.89 -1.89 -12.43
C ASP A 195 14.52 -1.88 -13.92
N LYS A 196 14.64 -3.03 -14.58
CA LYS A 196 14.45 -3.16 -16.01
C LYS A 196 13.01 -2.88 -16.48
N ASN A 197 12.02 -3.36 -15.71
CA ASN A 197 10.64 -3.38 -16.19
C ASN A 197 9.76 -2.27 -15.56
N ILE A 198 10.22 -1.63 -14.47
CA ILE A 198 9.45 -0.59 -13.78
C ILE A 198 10.26 0.69 -13.58
N PHE A 199 11.43 0.63 -12.91
CA PHE A 199 12.12 1.85 -12.53
C PHE A 199 12.72 2.58 -13.73
N SER A 200 13.48 1.90 -14.56
CA SER A 200 14.10 2.49 -15.77
C SER A 200 13.06 3.00 -16.77
N PRO A 201 11.99 2.26 -17.13
CA PRO A 201 10.94 2.77 -18.02
C PRO A 201 10.24 4.03 -17.51
N LEU A 202 10.07 4.16 -16.19
CA LEU A 202 9.48 5.33 -15.55
C LEU A 202 10.50 6.43 -15.21
N SER A 203 11.78 6.23 -15.56
CA SER A 203 12.87 7.15 -15.19
C SER A 203 12.97 7.41 -13.68
N MET A 204 12.75 6.37 -12.87
CA MET A 204 12.81 6.42 -11.41
C MET A 204 14.26 6.19 -10.93
N ASN A 205 15.13 7.15 -11.20
CA ASN A 205 16.58 7.01 -11.04
C ASN A 205 17.07 6.96 -9.58
N HIS A 206 16.22 7.35 -8.63
CA HIS A 206 16.50 7.36 -7.18
C HIS A 206 15.70 6.30 -6.43
N THR A 207 15.22 5.28 -7.18
CA THR A 207 14.48 4.13 -6.64
C THR A 207 15.34 2.88 -6.74
N ALA A 208 15.33 2.05 -5.71
CA ALA A 208 16.16 0.85 -5.68
C ALA A 208 15.53 -0.28 -4.88
N ALA A 209 15.87 -1.53 -5.28
CA ALA A 209 15.46 -2.75 -4.62
C ALA A 209 16.61 -3.44 -3.86
N THR A 210 17.75 -2.78 -3.67
CA THR A 210 18.87 -3.28 -2.87
C THR A 210 19.39 -2.19 -1.94
N LEU A 211 19.92 -2.59 -0.77
CA LEU A 211 20.51 -1.63 0.17
C LEU A 211 21.74 -0.93 -0.43
N VAL A 212 22.53 -1.65 -1.21
CA VAL A 212 23.73 -1.10 -1.84
C VAL A 212 23.33 0.06 -2.75
N GLN A 213 22.45 -0.18 -3.70
CA GLN A 213 21.97 0.85 -4.62
C GLN A 213 21.22 1.98 -3.89
N SER A 214 20.44 1.65 -2.85
CA SER A 214 19.76 2.67 -2.03
C SER A 214 20.77 3.63 -1.39
N LYS A 215 21.88 3.10 -0.84
CA LYS A 215 22.95 3.91 -0.24
C LYS A 215 23.71 4.72 -1.30
N GLU A 216 24.01 4.15 -2.45
CA GLU A 216 24.61 4.86 -3.58
C GLU A 216 23.73 6.02 -4.06
N ASN A 217 22.41 5.84 -4.05
CA ASN A 217 21.45 6.89 -4.37
C ASN A 217 21.27 7.93 -3.25
N GLY A 218 21.96 7.80 -2.12
CA GLY A 218 21.88 8.75 -1.00
C GLY A 218 20.73 8.50 -0.04
N LEU A 219 20.43 7.21 0.26
CA LEU A 219 19.38 6.83 1.22
C LEU A 219 19.48 7.65 2.51
N ILE A 220 18.40 8.32 2.87
CA ILE A 220 18.34 9.14 4.08
C ILE A 220 18.51 8.29 5.35
N THR A 221 19.14 8.87 6.37
CA THR A 221 19.24 8.25 7.69
C THR A 221 17.84 8.03 8.28
N GLY A 222 17.56 6.80 8.72
CA GLY A 222 16.35 6.46 9.45
C GLY A 222 16.40 6.95 10.90
N TYR A 223 15.22 7.14 11.50
CA TYR A 223 15.11 7.57 12.90
C TYR A 223 14.08 6.71 13.63
N ARG A 224 14.36 6.41 14.89
CA ARG A 224 13.41 5.78 15.82
C ARG A 224 13.03 6.80 16.89
N ASN A 225 11.75 6.84 17.25
CA ASN A 225 11.30 7.70 18.34
C ASN A 225 11.61 7.04 19.68
N TYR A 226 12.44 7.71 20.49
CA TYR A 226 12.73 7.33 21.85
C TYR A 226 12.26 8.44 22.79
N PHE A 227 11.17 8.19 23.52
CA PHE A 227 10.57 9.16 24.47
C PHE A 227 10.30 10.55 23.87
N GLY A 228 9.85 10.59 22.63
CA GLY A 228 9.57 11.84 21.93
C GLY A 228 10.77 12.46 21.19
N LEU A 229 11.94 11.85 21.27
CA LEU A 229 13.16 12.31 20.57
C LEU A 229 13.53 11.38 19.43
N PRO A 230 13.88 11.92 18.25
CA PRO A 230 14.36 11.13 17.13
C PRO A 230 15.81 10.70 17.35
N ILE A 231 16.05 9.40 17.43
CA ILE A 231 17.38 8.80 17.50
C ILE A 231 17.71 8.19 16.14
N ALA A 232 18.80 8.65 15.55
CA ALA A 232 19.29 8.11 14.28
C ALA A 232 19.64 6.61 14.41
N GLY A 233 19.31 5.83 13.38
CA GLY A 233 19.63 4.41 13.32
C GLY A 233 19.68 3.91 11.88
N GLU A 234 20.54 2.93 11.63
CA GLU A 234 20.53 2.23 10.35
C GLU A 234 19.22 1.44 10.21
N PRO A 235 18.61 1.41 9.03
CA PRO A 235 17.48 0.53 8.76
C PRO A 235 17.95 -0.93 8.87
N ASP A 236 17.21 -1.75 9.62
CA ASP A 236 17.40 -3.19 9.63
C ASP A 236 16.90 -3.72 8.25
N TYR A 237 17.81 -3.75 7.28
CA TYR A 237 17.47 -4.26 5.95
C TYR A 237 17.28 -5.78 6.04
N PRO A 238 16.24 -6.35 5.38
CA PRO A 238 15.88 -7.74 5.60
C PRO A 238 16.90 -8.71 5.06
N ASP A 239 17.13 -9.78 5.79
CA ASP A 239 17.71 -11.01 5.29
C ASP A 239 16.59 -12.01 4.91
N LYS A 240 16.98 -13.18 4.36
CA LYS A 240 16.03 -14.24 3.99
C LYS A 240 15.25 -14.85 5.17
N HIS A 241 15.63 -14.57 6.40
CA HIS A 241 14.97 -15.05 7.61
C HIS A 241 14.08 -14.00 8.27
N SER A 242 14.02 -12.80 7.69
CA SER A 242 13.17 -11.72 8.20
C SER A 242 11.70 -12.03 7.97
N TRP A 243 10.84 -11.51 8.84
CA TRP A 243 9.38 -11.59 8.67
C TRP A 243 8.85 -10.66 7.57
N SER A 244 9.70 -9.82 7.02
CA SER A 244 9.44 -8.96 5.87
C SER A 244 10.64 -8.98 4.95
N THR A 245 10.39 -8.94 3.65
CA THR A 245 11.39 -9.00 2.59
C THR A 245 11.35 -7.73 1.74
N VAL A 246 12.31 -7.56 0.83
CA VAL A 246 12.35 -6.39 -0.06
C VAL A 246 11.04 -6.22 -0.84
N PRO A 247 10.45 -7.26 -1.46
CA PRO A 247 9.17 -7.14 -2.16
C PRO A 247 8.00 -6.70 -1.25
N ALA A 248 8.12 -6.93 0.06
CA ALA A 248 7.08 -6.62 1.02
C ALA A 248 7.21 -5.23 1.67
N GLY A 249 8.40 -4.61 1.68
CA GLY A 249 8.53 -3.38 2.44
C GLY A 249 9.87 -2.67 2.44
N TYR A 250 10.82 -3.03 1.58
CA TYR A 250 12.16 -2.45 1.65
C TYR A 250 12.68 -1.88 0.32
N LEU A 251 11.80 -1.54 -0.60
CA LEU A 251 12.19 -0.65 -1.67
C LEU A 251 12.52 0.73 -1.09
N SER A 252 13.50 1.40 -1.66
CA SER A 252 13.74 2.81 -1.42
C SER A 252 13.32 3.62 -2.64
N SER A 253 12.77 4.81 -2.42
CA SER A 253 12.38 5.72 -3.50
C SER A 253 12.38 7.15 -3.01
N SER A 254 12.59 8.09 -3.92
CA SER A 254 12.46 9.51 -3.70
C SER A 254 11.03 9.98 -3.97
N VAL A 255 10.67 11.15 -3.45
CA VAL A 255 9.34 11.73 -3.71
C VAL A 255 9.18 12.13 -5.18
N SER A 256 10.26 12.53 -5.87
CA SER A 256 10.22 12.83 -7.31
C SER A 256 9.93 11.58 -8.15
N ASP A 257 10.49 10.43 -7.79
CA ASP A 257 10.22 9.16 -8.47
C ASP A 257 8.83 8.62 -8.14
N MET A 258 8.40 8.73 -6.86
CA MET A 258 7.03 8.36 -6.48
C MET A 258 5.98 9.22 -7.20
N ALA A 259 6.27 10.48 -7.50
CA ALA A 259 5.39 11.33 -8.31
C ALA A 259 5.21 10.75 -9.72
N LYS A 260 6.29 10.32 -10.38
CA LYS A 260 6.24 9.66 -11.70
C LYS A 260 5.43 8.34 -11.64
N TYR A 261 5.65 7.55 -10.59
CA TYR A 261 4.90 6.31 -10.38
C TYR A 261 3.40 6.55 -10.21
N LEU A 262 3.01 7.55 -9.42
CA LEU A 262 1.61 7.91 -9.22
C LEU A 262 0.95 8.47 -10.48
N GLN A 263 1.69 9.18 -11.34
CA GLN A 263 1.18 9.72 -12.60
C GLN A 263 0.96 8.65 -13.68
N MET A 264 1.46 7.42 -13.48
CA MET A 264 1.19 6.29 -14.37
C MET A 264 -0.26 5.80 -14.26
N TYR A 265 -0.89 5.98 -13.10
CA TYR A 265 -2.30 5.61 -12.84
C TYR A 265 -3.26 6.75 -13.21
#